data_f5e35b671dedbbbe85f91eec2a7d66ab
#
_entry.id   f5e35b671dedbbbe85f91eec2a7d66ab
#
_cell.length_a   1.000
_cell.length_b   1.000
_cell.length_c   1.000
_cell.angle_alpha   90.00
_cell.angle_beta   90.00
_cell.angle_gamma   90.00
#
_symmetry.space_group_name_H-M   'P 1'
#
loop_
_entity.id
_entity.type
_entity.pdbx_description
1 polymer ?
#
loop_
_entity_poly.entity_id
_entity_poly.type
_entity_poly.pdbx_seq_one_letter_code
_entity_poly.pdbx_strand_id
1 'polypeptide(L)'
;MTPNNPMNPATAVTWGPFIQAAYEQFVSNPGQVNPPAVKNMPAGYTLVRTIQMTDSIGPVKSRVFYGFVAVGGTPPTAVVALRGTATNIEWWNDFMWDLVPFTQVPNGGKVAQGFHDIYNTFGTMTPGQQQQSAPAPATFAANIAQAATEGLATEVDPAGLPVVVTGHSLGAALATLLVADLNANTSLKPQAWTFASPNVGDAVFAARYAAMSTVSWRIYNQVDAVPYFPVDIFGNYQPVTTGYAINSLGKAKWSLGCAHALNTYLHVLSPATVPLDPACS
;
A
#
# COMPACT_ATOMS: atom_id res chain seq x y z
N MET A 1 6.80 -3.75 -18.93
CA MET A 1 8.23 -3.48 -19.21
C MET A 1 8.93 -3.36 -17.87
N THR A 2 10.00 -4.12 -17.62
CA THR A 2 10.88 -3.83 -16.50
C THR A 2 11.47 -2.44 -16.73
N PRO A 3 11.49 -1.54 -15.73
CA PRO A 3 12.21 -0.28 -15.87
C PRO A 3 13.65 -0.56 -16.30
N ASN A 4 14.23 0.28 -17.14
CA ASN A 4 15.64 0.20 -17.53
C ASN A 4 16.61 0.34 -16.35
N ASN A 5 16.10 0.49 -15.12
CA ASN A 5 16.86 0.61 -13.89
C ASN A 5 16.51 -0.59 -12.99
N PRO A 6 17.48 -1.42 -12.59
CA PRO A 6 17.23 -2.54 -11.68
C PRO A 6 16.70 -2.03 -10.34
N MET A 7 15.85 -2.82 -9.69
CA MET A 7 15.34 -2.53 -8.34
C MET A 7 16.52 -2.30 -7.38
N ASN A 8 16.47 -1.18 -6.66
CA ASN A 8 17.48 -0.86 -5.66
C ASN A 8 16.96 -1.21 -4.25
N PRO A 9 17.54 -2.22 -3.57
CA PRO A 9 17.13 -2.60 -2.22
C PRO A 9 17.20 -1.46 -1.20
N ALA A 10 18.20 -0.61 -1.27
CA ALA A 10 18.32 0.54 -0.36
C ALA A 10 17.18 1.53 -0.54
N THR A 11 16.74 1.78 -1.79
CA THR A 11 15.55 2.60 -2.07
C THR A 11 14.29 1.92 -1.56
N ALA A 12 14.13 0.61 -1.75
CA ALA A 12 12.97 -0.13 -1.26
C ALA A 12 12.83 -0.03 0.26
N VAL A 13 13.93 -0.21 0.99
CA VAL A 13 13.97 -0.13 2.46
C VAL A 13 13.59 1.26 2.98
N THR A 14 13.84 2.33 2.23
CA THR A 14 13.46 3.70 2.61
C THR A 14 11.96 3.85 2.88
N TRP A 15 11.12 3.07 2.19
CA TRP A 15 9.67 3.19 2.30
C TRP A 15 9.06 2.33 3.43
N GLY A 16 9.81 1.36 3.95
CA GLY A 16 9.36 0.49 5.05
C GLY A 16 8.95 1.25 6.32
N PRO A 17 9.72 2.21 6.83
CA PRO A 17 9.38 2.98 8.01
C PRO A 17 8.04 3.73 7.94
N PHE A 18 7.61 4.16 6.75
CA PHE A 18 6.28 4.78 6.58
C PHE A 18 5.16 3.76 6.81
N ILE A 19 5.33 2.53 6.31
CA ILE A 19 4.35 1.46 6.53
C ILE A 19 4.35 1.05 8.01
N GLN A 20 5.53 0.95 8.64
CA GLN A 20 5.64 0.67 10.09
C GLN A 20 4.93 1.74 10.90
N ALA A 21 5.12 3.01 10.58
CA ALA A 21 4.45 4.13 11.24
C ALA A 21 2.91 4.05 11.09
N ALA A 22 2.40 3.58 9.95
CA ALA A 22 0.97 3.36 9.74
C ALA A 22 0.44 2.20 10.60
N TYR A 23 1.19 1.11 10.74
CA TYR A 23 0.85 0.01 11.66
C TYR A 23 0.83 0.45 13.13
N GLU A 24 1.88 1.14 13.57
CA GLU A 24 2.00 1.64 14.95
C GLU A 24 0.88 2.60 15.30
N GLN A 25 0.51 3.49 14.38
CA GLN A 25 -0.60 4.42 14.55
C GLN A 25 -1.92 3.69 14.77
N PHE A 26 -2.17 2.64 14.00
CA PHE A 26 -3.36 1.81 14.16
C PHE A 26 -3.34 1.02 15.47
N VAL A 27 -2.25 0.35 15.79
CA VAL A 27 -2.13 -0.46 17.02
C VAL A 27 -2.29 0.40 18.27
N SER A 28 -1.75 1.63 18.25
CA SER A 28 -1.89 2.58 19.36
C SER A 28 -3.30 3.19 19.48
N ASN A 29 -4.09 3.17 18.39
CA ASN A 29 -5.40 3.84 18.31
C ASN A 29 -6.43 2.98 17.54
N PRO A 30 -6.69 1.73 17.93
CA PRO A 30 -7.43 0.79 17.09
C PRO A 30 -8.89 1.17 16.83
N GLY A 31 -9.50 1.96 17.69
CA GLY A 31 -10.88 2.43 17.52
C GLY A 31 -11.01 3.83 16.93
N GLN A 32 -9.91 4.49 16.59
CA GLN A 32 -9.95 5.86 16.07
C GLN A 32 -9.85 5.90 14.54
N VAL A 33 -10.74 6.64 13.92
CA VAL A 33 -10.74 6.86 12.47
C VAL A 33 -9.83 8.04 12.07
N ASN A 34 -9.57 8.96 12.96
CA ASN A 34 -8.62 10.07 12.80
C ASN A 34 -7.70 10.13 14.02
N PRO A 35 -6.68 9.28 14.08
CA PRO A 35 -5.77 9.22 15.21
C PRO A 35 -4.93 10.51 15.32
N PRO A 36 -4.34 10.76 16.49
CA PRO A 36 -3.38 11.86 16.67
C PRO A 36 -2.17 11.69 15.74
N ALA A 37 -1.26 12.65 15.75
CA ALA A 37 -0.07 12.63 14.90
C ALA A 37 0.68 11.31 14.99
N VAL A 38 1.25 10.89 13.87
CA VAL A 38 2.09 9.69 13.76
C VAL A 38 3.36 9.88 14.58
N LYS A 39 3.60 9.03 15.58
CA LYS A 39 4.72 9.20 16.52
C LYS A 39 6.09 9.00 15.87
N ASN A 40 6.20 7.99 15.00
CA ASN A 40 7.45 7.58 14.37
C ASN A 40 7.45 7.95 12.87
N MET A 41 6.99 9.16 12.55
CA MET A 41 7.09 9.68 11.19
C MET A 41 8.56 9.74 10.78
N PRO A 42 8.94 9.23 9.61
CA PRO A 42 10.30 9.39 9.10
C PRO A 42 10.76 10.85 9.10
N ALA A 43 12.00 11.08 9.51
CA ALA A 43 12.55 12.41 9.68
C ALA A 43 12.44 13.24 8.39
N GLY A 44 12.09 14.51 8.52
CA GLY A 44 11.93 15.43 7.39
C GLY A 44 10.59 15.30 6.66
N TYR A 45 9.65 14.47 7.15
CA TYR A 45 8.29 14.35 6.61
C TYR A 45 7.23 14.86 7.58
N THR A 46 6.21 15.49 7.01
CA THR A 46 5.05 16.03 7.76
C THR A 46 3.79 15.31 7.32
N LEU A 47 2.96 14.94 8.28
CA LEU A 47 1.64 14.35 8.06
C LEU A 47 0.69 15.37 7.43
N VAL A 48 0.13 15.06 6.27
CA VAL A 48 -0.84 15.93 5.56
C VAL A 48 -2.26 15.43 5.73
N ARG A 49 -2.49 14.12 5.58
CA ARG A 49 -3.81 13.49 5.72
C ARG A 49 -3.69 12.13 6.38
N THR A 50 -4.68 11.79 7.19
CA THR A 50 -4.93 10.40 7.57
C THR A 50 -5.89 9.74 6.57
N ILE A 51 -5.70 8.45 6.34
CA ILE A 51 -6.53 7.63 5.46
C ILE A 51 -7.33 6.67 6.32
N GLN A 52 -8.64 6.63 6.08
CA GLN A 52 -9.56 5.71 6.73
C GLN A 52 -10.33 4.91 5.69
N MET A 53 -10.61 3.66 6.01
CA MET A 53 -11.45 2.76 5.22
C MET A 53 -12.34 1.94 6.14
N THR A 54 -13.37 1.34 5.60
CA THR A 54 -14.17 0.37 6.34
C THR A 54 -13.48 -0.98 6.27
N ASP A 55 -13.06 -1.50 7.41
CA ASP A 55 -12.57 -2.87 7.50
C ASP A 55 -13.74 -3.83 7.30
N SER A 56 -13.69 -4.61 6.23
CA SER A 56 -14.69 -5.63 5.88
C SER A 56 -14.22 -7.03 6.29
N ILE A 57 -13.11 -7.12 6.99
CA ILE A 57 -12.50 -8.38 7.42
C ILE A 57 -13.15 -8.79 8.74
N GLY A 58 -13.88 -9.90 8.71
CA GLY A 58 -14.63 -10.40 9.86
C GLY A 58 -16.10 -9.93 9.90
N PRO A 59 -16.85 -10.34 10.95
CA PRO A 59 -18.30 -10.17 11.02
C PRO A 59 -18.75 -8.72 11.29
N VAL A 60 -17.88 -7.86 11.75
CA VAL A 60 -18.18 -6.48 12.12
C VAL A 60 -17.45 -5.53 11.19
N LYS A 61 -18.22 -4.82 10.36
CA LYS A 61 -17.67 -3.76 9.53
C LYS A 61 -17.43 -2.51 10.38
N SER A 62 -16.19 -2.08 10.49
CA SER A 62 -15.82 -0.87 11.23
C SER A 62 -14.97 0.06 10.38
N ARG A 63 -15.22 1.38 10.50
CA ARG A 63 -14.38 2.39 9.88
C ARG A 63 -13.14 2.59 10.74
N VAL A 64 -11.97 2.40 10.17
CA VAL A 64 -10.69 2.43 10.89
C VAL A 64 -9.62 3.17 10.09
N PHE A 65 -8.56 3.55 10.77
CA PHE A 65 -7.36 4.11 10.17
C PHE A 65 -6.61 3.05 9.33
N TYR A 66 -6.30 3.39 8.09
CA TYR A 66 -5.60 2.49 7.17
C TYR A 66 -4.23 2.99 6.74
N GLY A 67 -3.96 4.27 6.88
CA GLY A 67 -2.69 4.85 6.47
C GLY A 67 -2.71 6.37 6.46
N PHE A 68 -1.77 6.96 5.78
CA PHE A 68 -1.62 8.42 5.73
C PHE A 68 -0.95 8.90 4.44
N VAL A 69 -1.07 10.19 4.21
CA VAL A 69 -0.26 10.95 3.25
C VAL A 69 0.69 11.84 4.05
N ALA A 70 1.98 11.74 3.75
CA ALA A 70 3.02 12.61 4.28
C ALA A 70 3.82 13.24 3.14
N VAL A 71 4.36 14.45 3.37
CA VAL A 71 5.19 15.17 2.40
C VAL A 71 6.47 15.62 3.06
N GLY A 72 7.58 15.48 2.38
CA GLY A 72 8.90 15.88 2.88
C GLY A 72 10.03 15.33 2.03
N GLY A 73 11.23 15.34 2.59
CA GLY A 73 12.43 14.88 1.91
C GLY A 73 13.08 15.92 0.99
N THR A 74 14.20 15.54 0.39
CA THR A 74 14.92 16.37 -0.58
C THR A 74 15.36 15.50 -1.77
N PRO A 75 14.76 15.68 -2.97
CA PRO A 75 13.68 16.62 -3.30
C PRO A 75 12.36 16.30 -2.55
N PRO A 76 11.45 17.27 -2.41
CA PRO A 76 10.14 17.04 -1.80
C PRO A 76 9.40 15.91 -2.50
N THR A 77 8.89 14.96 -1.70
CA THR A 77 8.20 13.75 -2.17
C THR A 77 6.94 13.56 -1.35
N ALA A 78 5.81 13.30 -2.01
CA ALA A 78 4.60 12.85 -1.33
C ALA A 78 4.64 11.33 -1.17
N VAL A 79 4.39 10.85 0.03
CA VAL A 79 4.36 9.42 0.36
C VAL A 79 2.98 9.05 0.86
N VAL A 80 2.35 8.10 0.20
CA VAL A 80 1.11 7.45 0.63
C VAL A 80 1.47 6.09 1.20
N ALA A 81 1.30 5.90 2.49
CA ALA A 81 1.60 4.65 3.18
C ALA A 81 0.32 3.95 3.63
N LEU A 82 0.17 2.69 3.28
CA LEU A 82 -0.98 1.85 3.63
C LEU A 82 -0.53 0.62 4.41
N ARG A 83 -1.12 0.43 5.61
CA ARG A 83 -0.90 -0.76 6.42
C ARG A 83 -1.69 -1.95 5.90
N GLY A 84 -1.23 -3.15 6.18
CA GLY A 84 -2.01 -4.37 6.05
C GLY A 84 -2.96 -4.59 7.24
N THR A 85 -3.47 -5.81 7.36
CA THR A 85 -4.21 -6.24 8.55
C THR A 85 -3.28 -6.36 9.75
N ALA A 86 -3.80 -6.01 10.92
CA ALA A 86 -3.07 -6.18 12.19
C ALA A 86 -3.33 -7.54 12.85
N THR A 87 -4.22 -8.35 12.29
CA THR A 87 -4.61 -9.68 12.78
C THR A 87 -3.98 -10.80 11.96
N ASN A 88 -4.07 -12.02 12.45
CA ASN A 88 -3.45 -13.22 11.87
C ASN A 88 -3.81 -13.46 10.39
N ILE A 89 -2.92 -14.16 9.68
CA ILE A 89 -3.03 -14.53 8.26
C ILE A 89 -4.28 -15.36 7.91
N GLU A 90 -4.98 -15.90 8.90
CA GLU A 90 -6.14 -16.79 8.72
C GLU A 90 -7.35 -16.15 8.03
N TRP A 91 -7.49 -14.80 8.06
CA TRP A 91 -8.59 -14.10 7.42
C TRP A 91 -8.63 -14.24 5.88
N TRP A 92 -7.52 -14.66 5.25
CA TRP A 92 -7.49 -14.91 3.81
C TRP A 92 -8.45 -16.00 3.36
N ASN A 93 -8.83 -16.92 4.26
CA ASN A 93 -9.77 -18.01 3.94
C ASN A 93 -11.20 -17.49 3.74
N ASP A 94 -11.58 -16.41 4.44
CA ASP A 94 -12.91 -15.81 4.37
C ASP A 94 -12.97 -14.58 3.48
N PHE A 95 -11.86 -14.27 2.80
CA PHE A 95 -11.78 -13.10 1.95
C PHE A 95 -12.54 -13.30 0.63
N MET A 96 -13.24 -12.25 0.17
CA MET A 96 -14.01 -12.28 -1.08
C MET A 96 -13.09 -12.17 -2.30
N TRP A 97 -12.81 -13.33 -2.90
CA TRP A 97 -11.94 -13.45 -4.08
C TRP A 97 -12.67 -13.37 -5.41
N ASP A 98 -14.00 -13.19 -5.44
CA ASP A 98 -14.74 -13.00 -6.69
C ASP A 98 -14.19 -11.79 -7.44
N LEU A 99 -14.08 -11.91 -8.75
CA LEU A 99 -13.56 -10.86 -9.61
C LEU A 99 -14.69 -9.90 -10.03
N VAL A 100 -14.62 -8.64 -9.58
CA VAL A 100 -15.55 -7.56 -9.92
C VAL A 100 -14.86 -6.49 -10.79
N PRO A 101 -15.61 -5.79 -11.67
CA PRO A 101 -15.03 -4.74 -12.51
C PRO A 101 -14.40 -3.62 -11.68
N PHE A 102 -13.17 -3.21 -12.03
CA PHE A 102 -12.51 -2.04 -11.43
C PHE A 102 -12.88 -0.78 -12.22
N THR A 103 -14.02 -0.20 -11.90
CA THR A 103 -14.64 0.90 -12.65
C THR A 103 -13.91 2.24 -12.51
N GLN A 104 -13.00 2.39 -11.56
CA GLN A 104 -12.15 3.56 -11.38
C GLN A 104 -11.18 3.76 -12.55
N VAL A 105 -10.87 2.71 -13.29
CA VAL A 105 -9.95 2.75 -14.43
C VAL A 105 -10.70 2.36 -15.71
N PRO A 106 -10.76 3.19 -16.73
CA PRO A 106 -11.33 2.82 -18.04
C PRO A 106 -10.65 1.56 -18.61
N ASN A 107 -11.43 0.55 -18.94
CA ASN A 107 -10.95 -0.77 -19.35
C ASN A 107 -10.00 -1.42 -18.32
N GLY A 108 -10.25 -1.17 -17.04
CA GLY A 108 -9.40 -1.54 -15.90
C GLY A 108 -9.43 -3.02 -15.54
N GLY A 109 -10.14 -3.88 -16.27
CA GLY A 109 -10.26 -5.30 -15.94
C GLY A 109 -11.07 -5.54 -14.66
N LYS A 110 -10.77 -6.64 -13.99
CA LYS A 110 -11.44 -7.03 -12.76
C LYS A 110 -10.44 -7.20 -11.63
N VAL A 111 -10.89 -6.93 -10.41
CA VAL A 111 -10.09 -7.07 -9.18
C VAL A 111 -10.87 -7.86 -8.14
N ALA A 112 -10.19 -8.38 -7.12
CA ALA A 112 -10.86 -9.10 -6.04
C ALA A 112 -11.86 -8.20 -5.33
N GLN A 113 -13.08 -8.69 -5.14
CA GLN A 113 -14.19 -7.96 -4.54
C GLN A 113 -13.82 -7.42 -3.15
N GLY A 114 -13.15 -8.20 -2.32
CA GLY A 114 -12.77 -7.76 -0.99
C GLY A 114 -11.85 -6.53 -0.99
N PHE A 115 -10.89 -6.44 -1.92
CA PHE A 115 -10.06 -5.23 -2.07
C PHE A 115 -10.86 -4.06 -2.61
N HIS A 116 -11.71 -4.31 -3.61
CA HIS A 116 -12.59 -3.33 -4.21
C HIS A 116 -13.54 -2.71 -3.18
N ASP A 117 -14.16 -3.55 -2.35
CA ASP A 117 -15.11 -3.11 -1.34
C ASP A 117 -14.45 -2.23 -0.27
N ILE A 118 -13.25 -2.62 0.22
CA ILE A 118 -12.48 -1.79 1.15
C ILE A 118 -12.08 -0.47 0.48
N TYR A 119 -11.56 -0.52 -0.75
CA TYR A 119 -11.09 0.63 -1.51
C TYR A 119 -12.19 1.68 -1.71
N ASN A 120 -13.42 1.27 -1.98
CA ASN A 120 -14.55 2.16 -2.21
C ASN A 120 -15.12 2.83 -0.94
N THR A 121 -14.68 2.42 0.25
CA THR A 121 -15.09 3.07 1.51
C THR A 121 -14.16 4.16 1.99
N PHE A 122 -13.20 4.46 1.21
CA PHE A 122 -12.10 5.37 1.48
C PHE A 122 -12.54 6.80 1.87
N GLY A 123 -11.78 7.39 2.77
CA GLY A 123 -11.86 8.79 3.14
C GLY A 123 -10.53 9.34 3.62
N THR A 124 -10.29 10.64 3.43
CA THR A 124 -9.14 11.34 4.01
C THR A 124 -9.60 12.36 5.03
N MET A 125 -8.76 12.59 6.03
CA MET A 125 -8.98 13.60 7.07
C MET A 125 -7.70 14.38 7.35
N THR A 126 -7.85 15.68 7.56
CA THR A 126 -6.76 16.50 8.10
C THR A 126 -6.51 16.07 9.56
N PRO A 127 -5.24 15.91 9.97
CA PRO A 127 -4.90 15.55 11.34
C PRO A 127 -5.54 16.49 12.36
N GLY A 128 -6.11 15.93 13.43
CA GLY A 128 -6.76 16.70 14.50
C GLY A 128 -8.19 17.18 14.21
N GLN A 129 -8.72 16.98 13.01
CA GLN A 129 -10.13 17.24 12.73
C GLN A 129 -11.00 16.07 13.14
N GLN A 130 -12.18 16.37 13.70
CA GLN A 130 -13.22 15.35 13.88
C GLN A 130 -13.81 14.99 12.53
N GLN A 131 -14.31 13.76 12.41
CA GLN A 131 -14.90 13.23 11.18
C GLN A 131 -15.90 14.23 10.59
N GLN A 132 -15.54 14.87 9.49
CA GLN A 132 -16.52 15.59 8.69
C GLN A 132 -17.37 14.56 7.93
N SER A 133 -18.69 14.76 7.93
CA SER A 133 -19.57 14.12 6.96
C SER A 133 -18.97 14.37 5.58
N ALA A 134 -18.76 13.29 4.81
CA ALA A 134 -18.07 13.32 3.54
C ALA A 134 -18.47 14.53 2.69
N PRO A 135 -17.55 15.38 2.25
CA PRO A 135 -17.87 16.32 1.20
C PRO A 135 -18.22 15.52 -0.06
N ALA A 136 -19.12 16.10 -0.87
CA ALA A 136 -19.58 15.55 -2.14
C ALA A 136 -18.44 14.99 -3.01
N PRO A 137 -18.73 14.08 -3.95
CA PRO A 137 -17.91 12.96 -4.35
C PRO A 137 -16.60 13.36 -5.05
N ALA A 138 -15.58 13.65 -4.27
CA ALA A 138 -14.23 13.56 -4.77
C ALA A 138 -13.81 12.07 -4.75
N THR A 139 -13.27 11.58 -5.85
CA THR A 139 -12.70 10.21 -5.89
C THR A 139 -11.50 10.10 -4.95
N PHE A 140 -11.15 8.89 -4.57
CA PHE A 140 -9.95 8.65 -3.75
C PHE A 140 -8.70 9.27 -4.40
N ALA A 141 -8.48 8.99 -5.67
CA ALA A 141 -7.37 9.55 -6.43
C ALA A 141 -7.32 11.07 -6.35
N ALA A 142 -8.46 11.77 -6.50
CA ALA A 142 -8.52 13.22 -6.40
C ALA A 142 -8.17 13.73 -4.99
N ASN A 143 -8.65 13.07 -3.94
CA ASN A 143 -8.30 13.42 -2.56
C ASN A 143 -6.81 13.24 -2.26
N ILE A 144 -6.21 12.15 -2.77
CA ILE A 144 -4.76 11.92 -2.61
C ILE A 144 -3.96 12.94 -3.41
N ALA A 145 -4.38 13.25 -4.64
CA ALA A 145 -3.71 14.25 -5.46
C ALA A 145 -3.75 15.63 -4.78
N GLN A 146 -4.89 16.02 -4.23
CA GLN A 146 -5.03 17.25 -3.46
C GLN A 146 -4.10 17.23 -2.24
N ALA A 147 -4.11 16.16 -1.44
CA ALA A 147 -3.26 16.04 -0.25
C ALA A 147 -1.77 16.12 -0.59
N ALA A 148 -1.36 15.48 -1.67
CA ALA A 148 0.03 15.52 -2.15
C ALA A 148 0.46 16.94 -2.53
N THR A 149 -0.41 17.71 -3.18
CA THR A 149 -0.11 19.08 -3.61
C THR A 149 -0.18 20.10 -2.49
N GLU A 150 -1.12 19.95 -1.55
CA GLU A 150 -1.25 20.86 -0.39
C GLU A 150 -0.03 20.80 0.54
N GLY A 151 0.59 19.65 0.68
CA GLY A 151 1.77 19.47 1.53
C GLY A 151 3.07 20.01 0.93
N LEU A 152 3.05 20.42 -0.34
CA LEU A 152 4.21 21.00 -1.02
C LEU A 152 4.12 22.52 -1.01
N ALA A 153 5.24 23.19 -0.81
CA ALA A 153 5.34 24.61 -1.07
C ALA A 153 4.98 24.91 -2.54
N THR A 154 4.29 25.99 -2.78
CA THR A 154 3.50 26.41 -3.94
C THR A 154 4.21 26.48 -5.30
N GLU A 155 5.44 25.96 -5.43
CA GLU A 155 6.25 26.14 -6.64
C GLU A 155 6.51 24.87 -7.46
N VAL A 156 5.94 23.72 -7.06
CA VAL A 156 6.14 22.45 -7.79
C VAL A 156 4.96 22.18 -8.70
N ASP A 157 5.22 22.02 -10.00
CA ASP A 157 4.21 21.52 -10.94
C ASP A 157 3.66 20.17 -10.43
N PRO A 158 2.35 20.05 -10.20
CA PRO A 158 1.75 18.80 -9.75
C PRO A 158 2.10 17.60 -10.65
N ALA A 159 2.26 17.81 -11.95
CA ALA A 159 2.65 16.75 -12.89
C ALA A 159 4.10 16.27 -12.70
N GLY A 160 4.97 17.10 -12.14
CA GLY A 160 6.37 16.79 -11.84
C GLY A 160 6.62 16.31 -10.40
N LEU A 161 5.57 16.30 -9.55
CA LEU A 161 5.70 15.90 -8.15
C LEU A 161 6.04 14.42 -8.02
N PRO A 162 7.16 14.07 -7.36
CA PRO A 162 7.42 12.69 -6.97
C PRO A 162 6.36 12.20 -5.97
N VAL A 163 5.60 11.19 -6.36
CA VAL A 163 4.63 10.51 -5.49
C VAL A 163 5.03 9.07 -5.33
N VAL A 164 5.14 8.61 -4.11
CA VAL A 164 5.37 7.21 -3.76
C VAL A 164 4.15 6.65 -3.06
N VAL A 165 3.64 5.55 -3.56
CA VAL A 165 2.59 4.77 -2.91
C VAL A 165 3.21 3.47 -2.42
N THR A 166 3.15 3.24 -1.12
CA THR A 166 3.76 2.05 -0.50
C THR A 166 2.78 1.36 0.43
N GLY A 167 2.92 0.04 0.56
CA GLY A 167 2.05 -0.75 1.41
C GLY A 167 2.58 -2.17 1.61
N HIS A 168 2.02 -2.84 2.62
CA HIS A 168 2.36 -4.20 2.97
C HIS A 168 1.10 -5.07 3.04
N SER A 169 1.16 -6.31 2.55
CA SER A 169 0.05 -7.26 2.64
C SER A 169 -1.24 -6.70 1.99
N LEU A 170 -2.36 -6.68 2.68
CA LEU A 170 -3.61 -6.01 2.24
C LEU A 170 -3.35 -4.55 1.80
N GLY A 171 -2.53 -3.81 2.55
CA GLY A 171 -2.18 -2.43 2.18
C GLY A 171 -1.41 -2.35 0.87
N ALA A 172 -0.66 -3.38 0.50
CA ALA A 172 0.01 -3.47 -0.80
C ALA A 172 -0.99 -3.68 -1.95
N ALA A 173 -2.05 -4.47 -1.74
CA ALA A 173 -3.14 -4.61 -2.70
C ALA A 173 -3.89 -3.29 -2.90
N LEU A 174 -4.24 -2.60 -1.81
CA LEU A 174 -4.89 -1.28 -1.85
C LEU A 174 -3.98 -0.23 -2.50
N ALA A 175 -2.67 -0.26 -2.24
CA ALA A 175 -1.68 0.60 -2.90
C ALA A 175 -1.64 0.36 -4.42
N THR A 176 -1.76 -0.89 -4.84
CA THR A 176 -1.83 -1.24 -6.26
C THR A 176 -3.08 -0.66 -6.93
N LEU A 177 -4.25 -0.76 -6.29
CA LEU A 177 -5.48 -0.14 -6.79
C LEU A 177 -5.34 1.39 -6.87
N LEU A 178 -4.78 2.01 -5.83
CA LEU A 178 -4.56 3.45 -5.79
C LEU A 178 -3.63 3.94 -6.89
N VAL A 179 -2.54 3.23 -7.15
CA VAL A 179 -1.61 3.59 -8.25
C VAL A 179 -2.30 3.52 -9.61
N ALA A 180 -3.15 2.51 -9.84
CA ALA A 180 -3.93 2.42 -11.07
C ALA A 180 -4.92 3.61 -11.19
N ASP A 181 -5.63 3.93 -10.12
CA ASP A 181 -6.60 5.03 -10.06
C ASP A 181 -5.91 6.40 -10.25
N LEU A 182 -4.81 6.67 -9.56
CA LEU A 182 -4.03 7.90 -9.70
C LEU A 182 -3.53 8.10 -11.14
N ASN A 183 -2.98 7.07 -11.76
CA ASN A 183 -2.51 7.13 -13.15
C ASN A 183 -3.64 7.36 -14.17
N ALA A 184 -4.85 6.87 -13.88
CA ALA A 184 -5.99 7.01 -14.77
C ALA A 184 -6.70 8.37 -14.64
N ASN A 185 -6.76 8.92 -13.42
CA ASN A 185 -7.68 10.01 -13.08
C ASN A 185 -6.98 11.28 -12.59
N THR A 186 -5.64 11.33 -12.58
CA THR A 186 -4.87 12.52 -12.19
C THR A 186 -3.68 12.75 -13.12
N SER A 187 -3.01 13.89 -13.00
CA SER A 187 -1.74 14.17 -13.69
C SER A 187 -0.53 13.54 -12.98
N LEU A 188 -0.71 13.02 -11.77
CA LEU A 188 0.37 12.41 -10.99
C LEU A 188 0.92 11.15 -11.66
N LYS A 189 2.20 10.88 -11.45
CA LYS A 189 2.90 9.68 -11.92
C LYS A 189 3.50 8.94 -10.73
N PRO A 190 2.66 8.22 -9.96
CA PRO A 190 3.10 7.57 -8.74
C PRO A 190 4.08 6.42 -9.01
N GLN A 191 5.06 6.27 -8.14
CA GLN A 191 5.87 5.07 -8.00
C GLN A 191 5.21 4.13 -7.00
N ALA A 192 5.14 2.84 -7.33
CA ALA A 192 4.64 1.80 -6.43
C ALA A 192 5.80 1.01 -5.80
N TRP A 193 5.81 0.90 -4.48
CA TRP A 193 6.74 0.07 -3.72
C TRP A 193 5.94 -0.79 -2.75
N THR A 194 5.63 -2.02 -3.16
CA THR A 194 4.73 -2.90 -2.40
C THR A 194 5.47 -4.11 -1.86
N PHE A 195 5.16 -4.49 -0.62
CA PHE A 195 5.76 -5.63 0.07
C PHE A 195 4.68 -6.66 0.38
N ALA A 196 4.95 -7.93 0.10
CA ALA A 196 4.03 -9.04 0.35
C ALA A 196 2.64 -8.86 -0.30
N SER A 197 2.55 -8.19 -1.45
CA SER A 197 1.27 -7.99 -2.13
C SER A 197 0.70 -9.31 -2.66
N PRO A 198 -0.57 -9.65 -2.34
CA PRO A 198 -1.27 -10.71 -3.04
C PRO A 198 -1.51 -10.33 -4.50
N ASN A 199 -2.04 -11.27 -5.29
CA ASN A 199 -2.56 -10.97 -6.62
C ASN A 199 -3.85 -10.17 -6.50
N VAL A 200 -3.92 -9.04 -7.19
CA VAL A 200 -4.99 -8.05 -6.99
C VAL A 200 -6.15 -8.23 -7.95
N GLY A 201 -5.87 -8.68 -9.18
CA GLY A 201 -6.89 -8.77 -10.21
C GLY A 201 -6.49 -9.68 -11.38
N ASP A 202 -7.30 -9.62 -12.42
CA ASP A 202 -7.16 -10.45 -13.61
C ASP A 202 -6.04 -9.99 -14.56
N ALA A 203 -5.82 -10.74 -15.63
CA ALA A 203 -4.81 -10.43 -16.64
C ALA A 203 -5.06 -9.08 -17.33
N VAL A 204 -6.33 -8.66 -17.46
CA VAL A 204 -6.68 -7.36 -18.06
C VAL A 204 -6.27 -6.23 -17.12
N PHE A 205 -6.58 -6.35 -15.82
CA PHE A 205 -6.13 -5.40 -14.82
C PHE A 205 -4.60 -5.32 -14.76
N ALA A 206 -3.92 -6.46 -14.73
CA ALA A 206 -2.46 -6.51 -14.68
C ALA A 206 -1.81 -5.85 -15.91
N ALA A 207 -2.32 -6.12 -17.11
CA ALA A 207 -1.84 -5.50 -18.34
C ALA A 207 -2.10 -3.99 -18.37
N ARG A 208 -3.28 -3.55 -17.94
CA ARG A 208 -3.64 -2.13 -17.88
C ARG A 208 -2.78 -1.39 -16.87
N TYR A 209 -2.58 -1.95 -15.68
CA TYR A 209 -1.68 -1.43 -14.65
C TYR A 209 -0.25 -1.26 -15.19
N ALA A 210 0.31 -2.29 -15.82
CA ALA A 210 1.65 -2.27 -16.39
C ALA A 210 1.83 -1.22 -17.49
N ALA A 211 0.77 -0.96 -18.28
CA ALA A 211 0.79 0.06 -19.33
C ALA A 211 0.79 1.50 -18.79
N MET A 212 0.23 1.72 -17.60
CA MET A 212 0.13 3.05 -16.97
C MET A 212 1.28 3.36 -16.01
N SER A 213 1.82 2.34 -15.35
CA SER A 213 2.79 2.50 -14.27
C SER A 213 4.22 2.53 -14.81
N THR A 214 4.96 3.61 -14.54
CA THR A 214 6.35 3.75 -14.99
C THR A 214 7.36 3.10 -14.05
N VAL A 215 7.12 3.17 -12.73
CA VAL A 215 7.93 2.53 -11.69
C VAL A 215 7.00 1.78 -10.76
N SER A 216 7.13 0.47 -10.75
CA SER A 216 6.33 -0.39 -9.87
C SER A 216 7.14 -1.60 -9.44
N TRP A 217 7.41 -1.71 -8.15
CA TRP A 217 8.15 -2.79 -7.55
C TRP A 217 7.26 -3.57 -6.59
N ARG A 218 6.91 -4.80 -6.99
CA ARG A 218 6.26 -5.80 -6.16
C ARG A 218 7.33 -6.68 -5.53
N ILE A 219 7.65 -6.43 -4.25
CA ILE A 219 8.67 -7.19 -3.52
C ILE A 219 7.97 -8.34 -2.80
N TYR A 220 8.43 -9.57 -3.02
CA TYR A 220 7.83 -10.74 -2.43
C TYR A 220 8.87 -11.72 -1.89
N ASN A 221 8.59 -12.30 -0.74
CA ASN A 221 9.41 -13.35 -0.14
C ASN A 221 8.93 -14.71 -0.64
N GLN A 222 9.84 -15.50 -1.19
CA GLN A 222 9.53 -16.79 -1.81
C GLN A 222 8.90 -17.81 -0.84
N VAL A 223 9.08 -17.62 0.45
CA VAL A 223 8.53 -18.49 1.50
C VAL A 223 7.32 -17.89 2.22
N ASP A 224 6.86 -16.71 1.81
CA ASP A 224 5.62 -16.10 2.25
C ASP A 224 4.47 -16.57 1.36
N ALA A 225 3.39 -17.06 1.97
CA ALA A 225 2.24 -17.56 1.22
C ALA A 225 1.39 -16.44 0.61
N VAL A 226 1.33 -15.25 1.24
CA VAL A 226 0.42 -14.17 0.85
C VAL A 226 0.62 -13.68 -0.58
N PRO A 227 1.84 -13.48 -1.11
CA PRO A 227 2.04 -13.08 -2.50
C PRO A 227 1.51 -14.04 -3.56
N TYR A 228 1.18 -15.26 -3.18
CA TYR A 228 0.64 -16.30 -4.06
C TYR A 228 -0.88 -16.45 -3.95
N PHE A 229 -1.52 -15.72 -3.02
CA PHE A 229 -2.99 -15.72 -2.93
C PHE A 229 -3.63 -14.78 -3.98
N PRO A 230 -4.84 -15.13 -4.44
CA PRO A 230 -5.49 -16.42 -4.22
C PRO A 230 -4.71 -17.55 -4.90
N VAL A 231 -4.81 -18.77 -4.34
CA VAL A 231 -4.31 -19.98 -5.02
C VAL A 231 -5.27 -20.26 -6.16
N ASP A 232 -4.96 -19.72 -7.32
CA ASP A 232 -5.83 -19.74 -8.49
C ASP A 232 -5.36 -20.80 -9.50
N ILE A 233 -5.91 -21.99 -9.38
CA ILE A 233 -5.62 -23.10 -10.29
C ILE A 233 -6.17 -22.89 -11.72
N PHE A 234 -7.03 -21.91 -11.92
CA PHE A 234 -7.64 -21.59 -13.22
C PHE A 234 -6.97 -20.41 -13.95
N GLY A 235 -6.00 -19.76 -13.31
CA GLY A 235 -5.26 -18.65 -13.90
C GLY A 235 -6.07 -17.36 -14.09
N ASN A 236 -7.12 -17.15 -13.30
CA ASN A 236 -7.94 -15.94 -13.38
C ASN A 236 -7.22 -14.70 -12.84
N TYR A 237 -6.30 -14.89 -11.88
CA TYR A 237 -5.50 -13.85 -11.28
C TYR A 237 -4.11 -13.74 -11.87
N GLN A 238 -3.61 -12.52 -12.02
CA GLN A 238 -2.25 -12.28 -12.52
C GLN A 238 -1.54 -11.22 -11.67
N PRO A 239 -0.24 -11.41 -11.36
CA PRO A 239 0.53 -10.36 -10.71
C PRO A 239 0.70 -9.15 -11.63
N VAL A 240 0.60 -7.95 -11.07
CA VAL A 240 0.66 -6.69 -11.86
C VAL A 240 2.04 -6.43 -12.49
N THR A 241 3.10 -7.01 -11.94
CA THR A 241 4.49 -6.92 -12.44
C THR A 241 5.21 -8.24 -12.21
N THR A 242 6.37 -8.42 -12.83
CA THR A 242 7.24 -9.60 -12.63
C THR A 242 7.63 -9.78 -11.16
N GLY A 243 7.73 -8.67 -10.41
CA GLY A 243 8.11 -8.71 -9.01
C GLY A 243 9.62 -8.83 -8.78
N TYR A 244 10.02 -8.54 -7.56
CA TYR A 244 11.38 -8.73 -7.05
C TYR A 244 11.36 -9.77 -5.93
N ALA A 245 11.95 -10.93 -6.20
CA ALA A 245 11.98 -12.03 -5.27
C ALA A 245 13.07 -11.84 -4.21
N ILE A 246 12.71 -12.01 -2.95
CA ILE A 246 13.65 -12.21 -1.83
C ILE A 246 13.44 -13.59 -1.23
N ASN A 247 14.37 -14.04 -0.39
CA ASN A 247 14.25 -15.30 0.32
C ASN A 247 14.77 -15.15 1.76
N SER A 248 13.89 -15.38 2.72
CA SER A 248 14.21 -15.28 4.15
C SER A 248 14.65 -16.60 4.80
N LEU A 249 14.69 -17.71 4.05
CA LEU A 249 15.21 -18.98 4.58
C LEU A 249 16.65 -18.83 5.06
N GLY A 250 16.91 -19.29 6.29
CA GLY A 250 18.22 -19.17 6.92
C GLY A 250 18.62 -17.75 7.35
N LYS A 251 17.75 -16.75 7.14
CA LYS A 251 17.95 -15.35 7.55
C LYS A 251 16.98 -14.91 8.64
N ALA A 252 15.84 -15.58 8.75
CA ALA A 252 14.85 -15.39 9.78
C ALA A 252 14.30 -16.73 10.23
N LYS A 253 13.74 -16.79 11.44
CA LYS A 253 13.02 -17.96 11.95
C LYS A 253 11.91 -18.33 10.99
N TRP A 254 11.84 -19.62 10.63
CA TRP A 254 10.80 -20.09 9.75
C TRP A 254 9.46 -20.19 10.50
N SER A 255 8.53 -19.35 10.12
CA SER A 255 7.11 -19.40 10.45
C SER A 255 6.34 -18.58 9.44
N LEU A 256 5.04 -18.83 9.25
CA LEU A 256 4.21 -18.04 8.34
C LEU A 256 4.22 -16.56 8.72
N GLY A 257 4.12 -16.24 10.02
CA GLY A 257 4.15 -14.87 10.52
C GLY A 257 5.48 -14.17 10.24
N CYS A 258 6.61 -14.84 10.53
CA CYS A 258 7.93 -14.26 10.26
C CYS A 258 8.24 -14.14 8.76
N ALA A 259 7.84 -15.11 7.96
CA ALA A 259 8.00 -15.04 6.50
C ALA A 259 7.23 -13.86 5.89
N HIS A 260 6.07 -13.51 6.48
CA HIS A 260 5.20 -12.42 6.04
C HIS A 260 5.51 -11.07 6.69
N ALA A 261 6.23 -11.03 7.81
CA ALA A 261 6.48 -9.80 8.55
C ALA A 261 7.23 -8.75 7.71
N LEU A 262 6.73 -7.50 7.67
CA LEU A 262 7.38 -6.41 6.96
C LEU A 262 8.85 -6.24 7.39
N ASN A 263 9.15 -6.35 8.69
CA ASN A 263 10.52 -6.26 9.20
C ASN A 263 11.43 -7.32 8.56
N THR A 264 10.95 -8.55 8.37
CA THR A 264 11.71 -9.61 7.69
C THR A 264 12.03 -9.24 6.24
N TYR A 265 11.07 -8.66 5.51
CA TYR A 265 11.31 -8.16 4.16
C TYR A 265 12.41 -7.11 4.13
N LEU A 266 12.32 -6.12 5.01
CA LEU A 266 13.29 -5.02 5.11
C LEU A 266 14.67 -5.51 5.53
N HIS A 267 14.73 -6.44 6.50
CA HIS A 267 15.98 -7.07 6.93
C HIS A 267 16.66 -7.83 5.78
N VAL A 268 15.93 -8.66 5.05
CA VAL A 268 16.49 -9.42 3.92
C VAL A 268 17.01 -8.51 2.81
N LEU A 269 16.37 -7.35 2.58
CA LEU A 269 16.81 -6.35 1.61
C LEU A 269 18.06 -5.58 2.08
N SER A 270 18.18 -5.31 3.37
CA SER A 270 19.30 -4.54 3.93
C SER A 270 19.65 -4.97 5.37
N PRO A 271 20.27 -6.13 5.56
CA PRO A 271 20.56 -6.68 6.90
C PRO A 271 21.52 -5.80 7.72
N ALA A 272 22.35 -5.00 7.05
CA ALA A 272 23.27 -4.09 7.72
C ALA A 272 22.60 -2.88 8.37
N THR A 273 21.41 -2.48 7.89
CA THR A 273 20.72 -1.26 8.35
C THR A 273 19.41 -1.54 9.08
N VAL A 274 18.80 -2.69 8.82
CA VAL A 274 17.54 -3.10 9.45
C VAL A 274 17.79 -4.34 10.29
N PRO A 275 17.81 -4.24 11.64
CA PRO A 275 17.88 -5.41 12.50
C PRO A 275 16.62 -6.27 12.35
N LEU A 276 16.79 -7.58 12.46
CA LEU A 276 15.65 -8.49 12.47
C LEU A 276 14.87 -8.33 13.78
N ASP A 277 13.55 -8.45 13.70
CA ASP A 277 12.70 -8.47 14.89
C ASP A 277 13.10 -9.66 15.79
N PRO A 278 13.29 -9.45 17.11
CA PRO A 278 13.64 -10.52 18.04
C PRO A 278 12.68 -11.72 18.03
N ALA A 279 11.40 -11.50 17.71
CA ALA A 279 10.42 -12.59 17.57
C ALA A 279 10.68 -13.49 16.35
N CYS A 280 11.43 -12.99 15.37
CA CYS A 280 11.77 -13.68 14.13
C CYS A 280 13.28 -13.97 13.97
N SER A 281 14.06 -13.72 15.03
CA SER A 281 15.49 -14.02 15.10
C SER A 281 15.77 -15.50 15.38
#